data_f4c488b4dae11eb7ff6bf9319417b599
#
_entry.id   f4c488b4dae11eb7ff6bf9319417b599
#
_cell.length_a   1.000
_cell.length_b   1.000
_cell.length_c   1.000
_cell.angle_alpha   90.00
_cell.angle_beta   90.00
_cell.angle_gamma   90.00
#
_symmetry.space_group_name_H-M   'P 1'
#
loop_
_entity.id
_entity.type
_entity.pdbx_description
1 polymer ?
#
loop_
_entity_poly.entity_id
_entity_poly.type
_entity_poly.pdbx_seq_one_letter_code
_entity_poly.pdbx_strand_id
1 'polypeptide(L)'
;MGQTLTRRDVLRTGAASAGATLLLGRSLSEATAAAEQQVGSFRYCLNTALLRGYRLGILEQVELAGGAGYDGIEPWIADVQKYAASGGSLPDLKRRIADRGLVVESAIGFAPWIVEDAGERAKGLEQARREMELVSQIGGKRIAAPPAGAVEGPAIPLSAVAERYRALLEAGAAIGVVAQLEVWGFAKNVSRVSEAAYAAIEAGHPDACLLLDVYHLYKGGSGYQGLRQLSRQAVRVMHMNDYPAIPRERIEDKDRVLPGEGVAPLSEVLSTLRANGCATALSIEIFNEGYWKKYDAKTLTALGLERMRRAVAGLR
;
A
#
# COMPACT_ATOMS: atom_id res chain seq x y z
N MET A 1 31.63 -39.07 44.32
CA MET A 1 30.61 -38.93 45.40
C MET A 1 29.61 -37.90 44.95
N GLY A 2 28.50 -38.34 44.44
CA GLY A 2 27.42 -37.46 43.96
C GLY A 2 26.40 -37.26 45.08
N GLN A 3 26.09 -36.00 45.39
CA GLN A 3 25.02 -35.65 46.32
C GLN A 3 23.69 -35.55 45.52
N THR A 4 22.76 -36.38 45.84
CA THR A 4 21.39 -36.37 45.35
C THR A 4 20.57 -35.32 46.15
N LEU A 5 20.11 -34.29 45.48
CA LEU A 5 19.16 -33.29 46.03
C LEU A 5 17.80 -33.95 46.31
N THR A 6 17.27 -33.78 47.51
CA THR A 6 15.97 -34.35 47.93
C THR A 6 14.85 -33.34 47.68
N ARG A 7 13.61 -33.85 47.54
CA ARG A 7 12.38 -33.06 47.31
C ARG A 7 12.11 -31.94 48.34
N ARG A 8 12.80 -31.87 49.45
CA ARG A 8 12.65 -30.85 50.49
C ARG A 8 13.47 -29.60 50.26
N ASP A 9 14.50 -29.67 49.41
CA ASP A 9 15.37 -28.52 49.12
C ASP A 9 14.79 -27.59 48.07
N VAL A 10 13.76 -28.03 47.34
CA VAL A 10 13.10 -27.26 46.28
C VAL A 10 12.02 -26.30 46.82
N LEU A 11 11.59 -26.47 48.09
CA LEU A 11 10.49 -25.70 48.68
C LEU A 11 10.88 -24.47 49.50
N ARG A 12 12.18 -24.16 49.58
CA ARG A 12 12.66 -23.01 50.38
C ARG A 12 13.13 -21.79 49.57
N THR A 13 13.10 -21.83 48.23
CA THR A 13 13.46 -20.68 47.35
C THR A 13 12.26 -20.06 46.62
N GLY A 14 11.03 -20.34 47.06
CA GLY A 14 9.79 -19.96 46.35
C GLY A 14 9.09 -18.66 46.80
N ALA A 15 9.70 -17.81 47.62
CA ALA A 15 8.98 -16.66 48.21
C ALA A 15 9.44 -15.24 47.77
N ALA A 16 10.43 -15.13 46.87
CA ALA A 16 10.95 -13.83 46.42
C ALA A 16 10.73 -13.48 44.96
N SER A 17 10.02 -14.29 44.16
CA SER A 17 9.83 -14.07 42.70
C SER A 17 8.40 -13.78 42.26
N ALA A 18 7.43 -13.70 43.16
CA ALA A 18 6.04 -13.48 42.80
C ALA A 18 5.72 -12.04 42.33
N GLY A 19 6.52 -11.04 42.71
CA GLY A 19 6.31 -9.64 42.33
C GLY A 19 6.80 -9.27 40.93
N ALA A 20 7.91 -9.88 40.50
CA ALA A 20 8.49 -9.59 39.18
C ALA A 20 7.74 -10.28 38.02
N THR A 21 7.16 -11.45 38.27
CA THR A 21 6.39 -12.20 37.27
C THR A 21 5.05 -11.54 36.93
N LEU A 22 4.43 -10.82 37.88
CA LEU A 22 3.16 -10.11 37.66
C LEU A 22 3.34 -8.81 36.83
N LEU A 23 4.47 -8.13 36.96
CA LEU A 23 4.77 -6.91 36.18
C LEU A 23 5.18 -7.26 34.74
N LEU A 24 5.96 -8.32 34.55
CA LEU A 24 6.31 -8.82 33.21
C LEU A 24 5.12 -9.43 32.46
N GLY A 25 4.22 -10.10 33.18
CA GLY A 25 2.99 -10.66 32.60
C GLY A 25 2.00 -9.58 32.12
N ARG A 26 1.91 -8.43 32.82
CA ARG A 26 1.08 -7.30 32.39
C ARG A 26 1.67 -6.61 31.16
N SER A 27 2.96 -6.36 31.09
CA SER A 27 3.59 -5.72 29.92
C SER A 27 3.55 -6.60 28.68
N LEU A 28 3.67 -7.92 28.81
CA LEU A 28 3.53 -8.87 27.68
C LEU A 28 2.08 -8.99 27.23
N SER A 29 1.11 -8.96 28.15
CA SER A 29 -0.32 -8.99 27.81
C SER A 29 -0.78 -7.67 27.14
N GLU A 30 -0.27 -6.54 27.59
CA GLU A 30 -0.55 -5.24 26.96
C GLU A 30 0.14 -5.12 25.60
N ALA A 31 1.34 -5.64 25.45
CA ALA A 31 2.06 -5.69 24.16
C ALA A 31 1.40 -6.67 23.18
N THR A 32 0.92 -7.83 23.65
CA THR A 32 0.16 -8.76 22.82
C THR A 32 -1.22 -8.21 22.45
N ALA A 33 -1.93 -7.57 23.38
CA ALA A 33 -3.21 -6.92 23.09
C ALA A 33 -3.04 -5.74 22.12
N ALA A 34 -1.98 -4.94 22.25
CA ALA A 34 -1.64 -3.88 21.29
C ALA A 34 -1.24 -4.45 19.93
N ALA A 35 -0.53 -5.58 19.88
CA ALA A 35 -0.19 -6.28 18.65
C ALA A 35 -1.43 -6.94 18.01
N GLU A 36 -2.34 -7.50 18.80
CA GLU A 36 -3.61 -8.04 18.35
C GLU A 36 -4.56 -6.95 17.84
N GLN A 37 -4.57 -5.77 18.46
CA GLN A 37 -5.35 -4.62 17.98
C GLN A 37 -4.83 -4.05 16.65
N GLN A 38 -3.57 -4.31 16.29
CA GLN A 38 -3.01 -3.92 14.97
C GLN A 38 -3.25 -4.97 13.86
N VAL A 39 -3.64 -6.19 14.22
CA VAL A 39 -3.94 -7.23 13.23
C VAL A 39 -5.27 -6.91 12.56
N GLY A 40 -5.22 -6.64 11.25
CA GLY A 40 -6.39 -6.33 10.43
C GLY A 40 -6.98 -4.92 10.62
N SER A 41 -6.24 -3.99 11.24
CA SER A 41 -6.62 -2.57 11.28
C SER A 41 -6.30 -1.89 9.95
N PHE A 42 -7.21 -1.06 9.46
CA PHE A 42 -7.01 -0.23 8.29
C PHE A 42 -6.54 1.17 8.69
N ARG A 43 -5.60 1.72 7.90
CA ARG A 43 -5.23 3.13 7.93
C ARG A 43 -5.76 3.80 6.68
N TYR A 44 -6.11 5.08 6.78
CA TYR A 44 -6.68 5.85 5.68
C TYR A 44 -5.62 6.75 5.07
N CYS A 45 -5.36 6.54 3.79
CA CYS A 45 -4.32 7.24 3.03
C CYS A 45 -4.93 8.10 1.91
N LEU A 46 -4.42 9.31 1.73
CA LEU A 46 -4.73 10.13 0.57
C LEU A 46 -3.75 9.81 -0.56
N ASN A 47 -4.19 9.12 -1.63
CA ASN A 47 -3.47 9.15 -2.89
C ASN A 47 -3.71 10.50 -3.56
N THR A 48 -2.62 11.17 -3.93
CA THR A 48 -2.72 12.54 -4.49
C THR A 48 -3.33 12.57 -5.89
N ALA A 49 -3.61 11.40 -6.50
CA ALA A 49 -4.43 11.28 -7.70
C ALA A 49 -5.79 11.97 -7.56
N LEU A 50 -6.43 11.87 -6.38
CA LEU A 50 -7.71 12.54 -6.08
C LEU A 50 -7.64 14.06 -6.32
N LEU A 51 -6.46 14.66 -6.20
CA LEU A 51 -6.25 16.11 -6.28
C LEU A 51 -5.68 16.59 -7.61
N ARG A 52 -5.40 15.72 -8.57
CA ARG A 52 -4.70 16.08 -9.81
C ARG A 52 -5.40 17.15 -10.65
N GLY A 53 -6.73 17.17 -10.65
CA GLY A 53 -7.51 18.19 -11.37
C GLY A 53 -7.29 19.62 -10.88
N TYR A 54 -6.85 19.78 -9.63
CA TYR A 54 -6.59 21.11 -9.02
C TYR A 54 -5.17 21.61 -9.24
N ARG A 55 -4.25 20.78 -9.75
CA ARG A 55 -2.84 21.12 -10.04
C ARG A 55 -2.07 21.70 -8.84
N LEU A 56 -2.38 21.22 -7.64
CA LEU A 56 -1.76 21.66 -6.39
C LEU A 56 -0.31 21.17 -6.28
N GLY A 57 0.53 21.95 -5.60
CA GLY A 57 1.87 21.53 -5.21
C GLY A 57 1.83 20.51 -4.06
N ILE A 58 2.92 19.74 -3.88
CA ILE A 58 2.99 18.69 -2.85
C ILE A 58 2.75 19.24 -1.44
N LEU A 59 3.19 20.47 -1.13
CA LEU A 59 2.97 21.08 0.18
C LEU A 59 1.48 21.30 0.46
N GLU A 60 0.72 21.77 -0.54
CA GLU A 60 -0.73 21.98 -0.44
C GLU A 60 -1.47 20.64 -0.28
N GLN A 61 -1.01 19.59 -0.99
CA GLN A 61 -1.56 18.24 -0.87
C GLN A 61 -1.36 17.69 0.54
N VAL A 62 -0.18 17.89 1.16
CA VAL A 62 0.11 17.53 2.56
C VAL A 62 -0.80 18.28 3.53
N GLU A 63 -0.99 19.59 3.33
CA GLU A 63 -1.89 20.41 4.17
C GLU A 63 -3.33 19.89 4.11
N LEU A 64 -3.82 19.54 2.92
CA LEU A 64 -5.17 19.01 2.73
C LEU A 64 -5.34 17.62 3.38
N ALA A 65 -4.36 16.73 3.21
CA ALA A 65 -4.39 15.39 3.80
C ALA A 65 -4.44 15.46 5.33
N GLY A 66 -3.52 16.20 5.94
CA GLY A 66 -3.46 16.37 7.40
C GLY A 66 -4.68 17.11 7.94
N GLY A 67 -5.10 18.18 7.26
CA GLY A 67 -6.28 18.97 7.65
C GLY A 67 -7.60 18.19 7.58
N ALA A 68 -7.71 17.18 6.71
CA ALA A 68 -8.86 16.29 6.63
C ALA A 68 -8.81 15.14 7.67
N GLY A 69 -7.66 14.84 8.26
CA GLY A 69 -7.48 13.79 9.26
C GLY A 69 -7.23 12.41 8.66
N TYR A 70 -6.49 12.35 7.55
CA TYR A 70 -5.91 11.10 7.04
C TYR A 70 -4.77 10.63 7.95
N ASP A 71 -4.51 9.32 7.95
CA ASP A 71 -3.38 8.72 8.67
C ASP A 71 -2.09 8.73 7.81
N GLY A 72 -2.24 8.82 6.49
CA GLY A 72 -1.13 8.79 5.55
C GLY A 72 -1.38 9.51 4.24
N ILE A 73 -0.29 9.64 3.48
CA ILE A 73 -0.30 10.21 2.14
C ILE A 73 0.46 9.28 1.19
N GLU A 74 0.01 9.20 -0.04
CA GLU A 74 0.63 8.49 -1.16
C GLU A 74 0.85 9.48 -2.31
N PRO A 75 2.01 10.19 -2.31
CA PRO A 75 2.30 11.19 -3.34
C PRO A 75 2.69 10.54 -4.67
N TRP A 76 2.42 11.21 -5.77
CA TRP A 76 3.03 10.90 -7.04
C TRP A 76 4.47 11.39 -7.06
N ILE A 77 5.40 10.53 -7.48
CA ILE A 77 6.84 10.85 -7.53
C ILE A 77 7.12 12.10 -8.38
N ALA A 78 6.36 12.30 -9.45
CA ALA A 78 6.49 13.49 -10.29
C ALA A 78 6.28 14.81 -9.52
N ASP A 79 5.38 14.83 -8.52
CA ASP A 79 5.16 16.02 -7.70
C ASP A 79 6.32 16.25 -6.71
N VAL A 80 6.89 15.17 -6.17
CA VAL A 80 8.09 15.21 -5.31
C VAL A 80 9.31 15.68 -6.12
N GLN A 81 9.50 15.15 -7.32
CA GLN A 81 10.56 15.55 -8.25
C GLN A 81 10.45 17.04 -8.62
N LYS A 82 9.24 17.48 -8.96
CA LYS A 82 8.98 18.90 -9.28
C LYS A 82 9.30 19.80 -8.10
N TYR A 83 8.92 19.41 -6.88
CA TYR A 83 9.25 20.18 -5.68
C TYR A 83 10.75 20.25 -5.45
N ALA A 84 11.48 19.15 -5.53
CA ALA A 84 12.93 19.13 -5.39
C ALA A 84 13.64 19.97 -6.49
N ALA A 85 13.21 19.84 -7.74
CA ALA A 85 13.75 20.59 -8.87
C ALA A 85 13.52 22.11 -8.77
N SER A 86 12.47 22.53 -8.06
CA SER A 86 12.20 23.94 -7.76
C SER A 86 12.98 24.48 -6.55
N GLY A 87 13.94 23.72 -6.01
CA GLY A 87 14.74 24.10 -4.84
C GLY A 87 14.11 23.72 -3.50
N GLY A 88 13.03 22.93 -3.50
CA GLY A 88 12.40 22.45 -2.29
C GLY A 88 13.27 21.43 -1.54
N SER A 89 13.28 21.51 -0.21
CA SER A 89 14.04 20.62 0.67
C SER A 89 13.24 19.36 0.99
N LEU A 90 13.71 18.18 0.56
CA LEU A 90 13.07 16.90 0.90
C LEU A 90 13.07 16.60 2.41
N PRO A 91 14.13 16.90 3.18
CA PRO A 91 14.06 16.83 4.63
C PRO A 91 12.98 17.74 5.26
N ASP A 92 12.77 18.96 4.70
CA ASP A 92 11.69 19.83 5.15
C ASP A 92 10.31 19.25 4.79
N LEU A 93 10.15 18.70 3.59
CA LEU A 93 8.92 18.01 3.18
C LEU A 93 8.61 16.84 4.12
N LYS A 94 9.60 15.99 4.43
CA LYS A 94 9.47 14.90 5.40
C LYS A 94 8.99 15.41 6.76
N ARG A 95 9.60 16.48 7.27
CA ARG A 95 9.20 17.08 8.54
C ARG A 95 7.76 17.59 8.49
N ARG A 96 7.37 18.33 7.42
CA ARG A 96 5.99 18.83 7.26
C ARG A 96 4.95 17.72 7.21
N ILE A 97 5.24 16.60 6.53
CA ILE A 97 4.39 15.42 6.51
C ILE A 97 4.19 14.89 7.93
N ALA A 98 5.28 14.73 8.69
CA ALA A 98 5.23 14.26 10.08
C ALA A 98 4.52 15.26 11.01
N ASP A 99 4.75 16.56 10.88
CA ASP A 99 4.11 17.63 11.67
C ASP A 99 2.58 17.66 11.46
N ARG A 100 2.09 17.13 10.33
CA ARG A 100 0.67 16.94 10.04
C ARG A 100 0.11 15.60 10.52
N GLY A 101 0.91 14.80 11.24
CA GLY A 101 0.52 13.48 11.72
C GLY A 101 0.42 12.42 10.62
N LEU A 102 0.98 12.69 9.43
CA LEU A 102 0.91 11.80 8.29
C LEU A 102 2.12 10.88 8.19
N VAL A 103 1.89 9.67 7.66
CA VAL A 103 2.94 8.74 7.23
C VAL A 103 2.93 8.66 5.69
N VAL A 104 4.09 8.61 5.04
CA VAL A 104 4.17 8.25 3.62
C VAL A 104 3.98 6.75 3.51
N GLU A 105 2.75 6.32 3.20
CA GLU A 105 2.38 4.89 3.16
C GLU A 105 2.98 4.18 1.94
N SER A 106 2.99 4.87 0.81
CA SER A 106 3.55 4.47 -0.46
C SER A 106 3.77 5.71 -1.32
N ALA A 107 4.27 5.55 -2.53
CA ALA A 107 4.32 6.58 -3.56
C ALA A 107 3.97 5.97 -4.92
N ILE A 108 3.51 6.80 -5.87
CA ILE A 108 3.16 6.36 -7.22
C ILE A 108 4.30 6.69 -8.17
N GLY A 109 4.92 5.64 -8.73
CA GLY A 109 5.98 5.71 -9.72
C GLY A 109 5.65 4.87 -10.95
N PHE A 110 6.26 5.20 -12.08
CA PHE A 110 5.99 4.56 -13.37
C PHE A 110 7.28 4.14 -14.07
N ALA A 111 8.28 3.69 -13.34
CA ALA A 111 9.52 3.17 -13.91
C ALA A 111 9.23 1.94 -14.78
N PRO A 112 9.72 1.86 -16.03
CA PRO A 112 9.44 0.74 -16.94
C PRO A 112 10.36 -0.48 -16.64
N TRP A 113 10.26 -1.00 -15.42
CA TRP A 113 11.09 -2.07 -14.89
C TRP A 113 10.83 -3.45 -15.54
N ILE A 114 9.64 -3.63 -16.14
CA ILE A 114 9.14 -4.93 -16.61
C ILE A 114 9.36 -5.16 -18.11
N VAL A 115 9.70 -4.13 -18.88
CA VAL A 115 9.72 -4.16 -20.34
C VAL A 115 10.65 -5.22 -20.93
N GLU A 116 10.34 -5.68 -22.15
CA GLU A 116 11.05 -6.80 -22.81
C GLU A 116 12.46 -6.43 -23.24
N ASP A 117 12.67 -5.23 -23.77
CA ASP A 117 14.00 -4.76 -24.13
C ASP A 117 14.92 -4.62 -22.92
N ALA A 118 16.06 -5.30 -22.96
CA ALA A 118 16.99 -5.34 -21.83
C ALA A 118 17.63 -3.97 -21.53
N GLY A 119 17.89 -3.16 -22.57
CA GLY A 119 18.45 -1.81 -22.42
C GLY A 119 17.47 -0.85 -21.79
N GLU A 120 16.22 -0.83 -22.25
CA GLU A 120 15.15 -0.02 -21.67
C GLU A 120 14.80 -0.50 -20.24
N ARG A 121 14.81 -1.80 -19.99
CA ARG A 121 14.61 -2.36 -18.65
C ARG A 121 15.72 -1.93 -17.67
N ALA A 122 16.97 -1.91 -18.10
CA ALA A 122 18.09 -1.43 -17.29
C ALA A 122 17.91 0.07 -16.92
N LYS A 123 17.49 0.90 -17.90
CA LYS A 123 17.14 2.31 -17.64
C LYS A 123 15.95 2.43 -16.70
N GLY A 124 14.95 1.58 -16.86
CA GLY A 124 13.77 1.52 -15.98
C GLY A 124 14.15 1.17 -14.54
N LEU A 125 15.05 0.21 -14.34
CA LEU A 125 15.54 -0.16 -13.01
C LEU A 125 16.33 1.00 -12.37
N GLU A 126 17.12 1.72 -13.14
CA GLU A 126 17.86 2.91 -12.67
C GLU A 126 16.91 4.06 -12.33
N GLN A 127 15.85 4.26 -13.13
CA GLN A 127 14.78 5.20 -12.79
C GLN A 127 14.10 4.82 -11.47
N ALA A 128 13.75 3.54 -11.30
CA ALA A 128 13.12 3.05 -10.07
C ALA A 128 14.00 3.31 -8.84
N ARG A 129 15.33 3.12 -8.94
CA ARG A 129 16.26 3.44 -7.85
C ARG A 129 16.19 4.92 -7.46
N ARG A 130 16.27 5.82 -8.43
CA ARG A 130 16.16 7.27 -8.16
C ARG A 130 14.82 7.66 -7.55
N GLU A 131 13.72 7.04 -8.00
CA GLU A 131 12.39 7.25 -7.43
C GLU A 131 12.31 6.74 -5.99
N MET A 132 12.85 5.56 -5.70
CA MET A 132 12.93 5.00 -4.35
C MET A 132 13.80 5.83 -3.40
N GLU A 133 14.89 6.42 -3.89
CA GLU A 133 15.72 7.34 -3.10
C GLU A 133 14.91 8.58 -2.68
N LEU A 134 14.09 9.13 -3.57
CA LEU A 134 13.20 10.25 -3.23
C LEU A 134 12.16 9.83 -2.20
N VAL A 135 11.55 8.65 -2.36
CA VAL A 135 10.61 8.08 -1.37
C VAL A 135 11.26 7.94 0.00
N SER A 136 12.47 7.40 0.05
CA SER A 136 13.24 7.24 1.31
C SER A 136 13.52 8.59 1.98
N GLN A 137 13.91 9.61 1.20
CA GLN A 137 14.21 10.95 1.71
C GLN A 137 13.00 11.65 2.33
N ILE A 138 11.79 11.39 1.83
CA ILE A 138 10.54 11.91 2.42
C ILE A 138 9.96 10.99 3.51
N GLY A 139 10.67 9.91 3.87
CA GLY A 139 10.29 9.00 4.95
C GLY A 139 9.40 7.83 4.54
N GLY A 140 9.14 7.65 3.24
CA GLY A 140 8.38 6.52 2.71
C GLY A 140 9.17 5.21 2.72
N LYS A 141 8.46 4.09 2.71
CA LYS A 141 9.02 2.74 2.73
C LYS A 141 8.52 1.87 1.57
N ARG A 142 7.65 2.38 0.73
CA ARG A 142 7.04 1.63 -0.37
C ARG A 142 6.82 2.53 -1.58
N ILE A 143 6.82 1.89 -2.75
CA ILE A 143 6.47 2.53 -4.03
C ILE A 143 5.65 1.55 -4.86
N ALA A 144 4.69 2.04 -5.61
CA ALA A 144 3.95 1.27 -6.61
C ALA A 144 4.90 0.81 -7.73
N ALA A 145 4.75 -0.41 -8.17
CA ALA A 145 5.48 -1.01 -9.28
C ALA A 145 4.49 -1.62 -10.30
N PRO A 146 3.75 -0.76 -11.02
CA PRO A 146 2.85 -1.23 -12.07
C PRO A 146 3.63 -1.77 -13.28
N PRO A 147 2.96 -2.49 -14.21
CA PRO A 147 3.57 -2.95 -15.46
C PRO A 147 3.76 -1.81 -16.47
N ALA A 148 4.37 -0.71 -16.01
CA ALA A 148 4.63 0.48 -16.83
C ALA A 148 5.54 0.14 -18.02
N GLY A 149 5.18 0.65 -19.21
CA GLY A 149 5.86 0.36 -20.45
C GLY A 149 5.51 -1.01 -21.08
N ALA A 150 4.74 -1.88 -20.39
CA ALA A 150 4.28 -3.17 -20.87
C ALA A 150 2.75 -3.33 -20.84
N VAL A 151 2.04 -2.22 -20.91
CA VAL A 151 0.56 -2.17 -20.97
C VAL A 151 0.05 -2.84 -22.25
N GLU A 152 0.69 -2.53 -23.37
CA GLU A 152 0.44 -3.11 -24.67
C GLU A 152 1.64 -3.99 -25.07
N GLY A 153 1.56 -4.65 -26.26
CA GLY A 153 2.65 -5.46 -26.78
C GLY A 153 2.49 -6.96 -26.50
N PRO A 154 3.56 -7.76 -26.61
CA PRO A 154 3.51 -9.20 -26.37
C PRO A 154 3.31 -9.53 -24.89
N ALA A 155 2.73 -10.71 -24.62
CA ALA A 155 2.67 -11.26 -23.27
C ALA A 155 4.09 -11.64 -22.81
N ILE A 156 4.48 -11.16 -21.66
CA ILE A 156 5.73 -11.52 -21.00
C ILE A 156 5.49 -12.80 -20.18
N PRO A 157 6.31 -13.84 -20.30
CA PRO A 157 6.21 -15.02 -19.46
C PRO A 157 6.22 -14.65 -17.97
N LEU A 158 5.32 -15.20 -17.17
CA LEU A 158 5.21 -14.86 -15.76
C LEU A 158 6.49 -15.15 -14.95
N SER A 159 7.27 -16.17 -15.36
CA SER A 159 8.60 -16.42 -14.80
C SER A 159 9.56 -15.25 -15.04
N ALA A 160 9.55 -14.67 -16.24
CA ALA A 160 10.35 -13.48 -16.55
C ALA A 160 9.86 -12.24 -15.77
N VAL A 161 8.54 -12.11 -15.57
CA VAL A 161 8.00 -11.06 -14.66
C VAL A 161 8.53 -11.24 -13.24
N ALA A 162 8.55 -12.46 -12.72
CA ALA A 162 9.06 -12.77 -11.39
C ALA A 162 10.55 -12.44 -11.24
N GLU A 163 11.38 -12.82 -12.21
CA GLU A 163 12.81 -12.48 -12.23
C GLU A 163 13.06 -10.96 -12.23
N ARG A 164 12.30 -10.22 -13.06
CA ARG A 164 12.38 -8.76 -13.15
C ARG A 164 11.90 -8.09 -11.87
N TYR A 165 10.82 -8.62 -11.27
CA TYR A 165 10.31 -8.13 -10.00
C TYR A 165 11.29 -8.39 -8.85
N ARG A 166 11.95 -9.55 -8.83
CA ARG A 166 13.02 -9.83 -7.87
C ARG A 166 14.15 -8.80 -7.97
N ALA A 167 14.64 -8.51 -9.17
CA ALA A 167 15.70 -7.51 -9.39
C ALA A 167 15.28 -6.11 -8.90
N LEU A 168 13.99 -5.75 -9.08
CA LEU A 168 13.45 -4.50 -8.57
C LEU A 168 13.39 -4.46 -7.03
N LEU A 169 12.99 -5.57 -6.40
CA LEU A 169 12.99 -5.71 -4.94
C LEU A 169 14.40 -5.63 -4.35
N GLU A 170 15.38 -6.29 -4.97
CA GLU A 170 16.79 -6.22 -4.57
C GLU A 170 17.33 -4.78 -4.69
N ALA A 171 16.97 -4.05 -5.73
CA ALA A 171 17.31 -2.64 -5.87
C ALA A 171 16.71 -1.78 -4.76
N GLY A 172 15.46 -2.05 -4.39
CA GLY A 172 14.76 -1.35 -3.32
C GLY A 172 15.30 -1.69 -1.93
N ALA A 173 15.70 -2.93 -1.68
CA ALA A 173 16.25 -3.38 -0.41
C ALA A 173 17.51 -2.59 -0.02
N ALA A 174 18.37 -2.27 -0.98
CA ALA A 174 19.58 -1.46 -0.77
C ALA A 174 19.27 -0.02 -0.31
N ILE A 175 18.06 0.49 -0.63
CA ILE A 175 17.58 1.86 -0.32
C ILE A 175 16.67 1.85 0.93
N GLY A 176 16.13 0.68 1.28
CA GLY A 176 15.12 0.51 2.33
C GLY A 176 13.70 0.88 1.89
N VAL A 177 13.39 0.71 0.60
CA VAL A 177 12.07 0.95 0.00
C VAL A 177 11.62 -0.29 -0.76
N VAL A 178 10.40 -0.75 -0.49
CA VAL A 178 9.81 -1.94 -1.11
C VAL A 178 8.98 -1.54 -2.33
N ALA A 179 9.28 -2.11 -3.49
CA ALA A 179 8.41 -2.04 -4.66
C ALA A 179 7.23 -2.98 -4.48
N GLN A 180 6.00 -2.47 -4.55
CA GLN A 180 4.77 -3.25 -4.46
C GLN A 180 4.27 -3.55 -5.87
N LEU A 181 4.18 -4.83 -6.23
CA LEU A 181 3.70 -5.22 -7.56
C LEU A 181 2.23 -4.84 -7.73
N GLU A 182 1.98 -3.86 -8.57
CA GLU A 182 0.63 -3.35 -8.81
C GLU A 182 -0.06 -4.09 -9.96
N VAL A 183 -1.32 -4.45 -9.72
CA VAL A 183 -2.20 -5.04 -10.74
C VAL A 183 -2.86 -3.94 -11.56
N TRP A 184 -2.58 -3.88 -12.88
CA TRP A 184 -3.28 -2.97 -13.79
C TRP A 184 -4.25 -3.73 -14.69
N GLY A 185 -5.53 -3.71 -14.36
CA GLY A 185 -6.57 -4.49 -15.02
C GLY A 185 -6.77 -4.23 -16.52
N PHE A 186 -6.26 -3.12 -17.05
CA PHE A 186 -6.29 -2.79 -18.46
C PHE A 186 -5.01 -3.23 -19.22
N ALA A 187 -3.93 -3.59 -18.49
CA ALA A 187 -2.68 -3.99 -19.10
C ALA A 187 -2.75 -5.44 -19.64
N LYS A 188 -1.92 -5.77 -20.63
CA LYS A 188 -1.75 -7.15 -21.08
C LYS A 188 -0.91 -8.00 -20.13
N ASN A 189 -0.05 -7.35 -19.36
CA ASN A 189 0.82 -8.02 -18.41
C ASN A 189 0.44 -7.59 -16.99
N VAL A 190 0.38 -8.55 -16.06
CA VAL A 190 0.00 -8.32 -14.65
C VAL A 190 -1.39 -7.66 -14.51
N SER A 191 -2.34 -8.16 -15.30
CA SER A 191 -3.73 -7.66 -15.30
C SER A 191 -4.60 -8.29 -14.20
N ARG A 192 -4.14 -9.42 -13.62
CA ARG A 192 -4.89 -10.19 -12.62
C ARG A 192 -4.10 -10.43 -11.35
N VAL A 193 -4.82 -10.54 -10.24
CA VAL A 193 -4.23 -10.91 -8.94
C VAL A 193 -3.45 -12.21 -9.01
N SER A 194 -3.94 -13.21 -9.75
CA SER A 194 -3.26 -14.50 -9.90
C SER A 194 -1.90 -14.39 -10.60
N GLU A 195 -1.76 -13.49 -11.57
CA GLU A 195 -0.49 -13.22 -12.26
C GLU A 195 0.49 -12.51 -11.31
N ALA A 196 0.01 -11.49 -10.60
CA ALA A 196 0.82 -10.78 -9.62
C ALA A 196 1.23 -11.68 -8.45
N ALA A 197 0.32 -12.52 -7.95
CA ALA A 197 0.61 -13.47 -6.89
C ALA A 197 1.65 -14.51 -7.32
N TYR A 198 1.53 -15.06 -8.55
CA TYR A 198 2.54 -15.94 -9.13
C TYR A 198 3.91 -15.24 -9.15
N ALA A 199 3.98 -14.04 -9.71
CA ALA A 199 5.24 -13.31 -9.83
C ALA A 199 5.85 -12.99 -8.44
N ALA A 200 5.04 -12.64 -7.45
CA ALA A 200 5.50 -12.39 -6.10
C ALA A 200 6.04 -13.66 -5.40
N ILE A 201 5.39 -14.81 -5.61
CA ILE A 201 5.82 -16.10 -5.06
C ILE A 201 7.14 -16.52 -5.72
N GLU A 202 7.20 -16.53 -7.05
CA GLU A 202 8.38 -16.98 -7.81
C GLU A 202 9.57 -16.02 -7.69
N ALA A 203 9.34 -14.73 -7.39
CA ALA A 203 10.42 -13.80 -7.08
C ALA A 203 11.24 -14.27 -5.86
N GLY A 204 10.65 -15.02 -4.92
CA GLY A 204 11.33 -15.61 -3.78
C GLY A 204 12.02 -14.60 -2.86
N HIS A 205 11.50 -13.35 -2.81
CA HIS A 205 12.05 -12.28 -1.99
C HIS A 205 11.17 -12.04 -0.75
N PRO A 206 11.76 -11.85 0.45
CA PRO A 206 10.98 -11.72 1.69
C PRO A 206 10.03 -10.52 1.71
N ASP A 207 10.34 -9.45 0.97
CA ASP A 207 9.53 -8.24 0.87
C ASP A 207 8.54 -8.25 -0.31
N ALA A 208 8.45 -9.36 -1.06
CA ALA A 208 7.51 -9.45 -2.19
C ALA A 208 6.08 -9.25 -1.69
N CYS A 209 5.39 -8.28 -2.27
CA CYS A 209 4.02 -7.91 -1.91
C CYS A 209 3.29 -7.28 -3.09
N LEU A 210 1.99 -7.15 -2.93
CA LEU A 210 1.08 -6.65 -3.96
C LEU A 210 0.51 -5.30 -3.54
N LEU A 211 0.29 -4.45 -4.51
CA LEU A 211 -0.61 -3.32 -4.43
C LEU A 211 -1.86 -3.66 -5.25
N LEU A 212 -3.00 -3.68 -4.59
CA LEU A 212 -4.27 -4.00 -5.22
C LEU A 212 -5.13 -2.73 -5.36
N ASP A 213 -6.04 -2.75 -6.32
CA ASP A 213 -6.96 -1.66 -6.60
C ASP A 213 -8.34 -2.22 -6.95
N VAL A 214 -9.39 -1.67 -6.36
CA VAL A 214 -10.78 -2.16 -6.55
C VAL A 214 -11.20 -2.13 -8.00
N TYR A 215 -10.93 -1.02 -8.70
CA TYR A 215 -11.23 -0.87 -10.13
C TYR A 215 -10.40 -1.83 -10.98
N HIS A 216 -9.10 -1.93 -10.74
CA HIS A 216 -8.24 -2.82 -11.51
C HIS A 216 -8.59 -4.30 -11.32
N LEU A 217 -9.01 -4.71 -10.13
CA LEU A 217 -9.54 -6.06 -9.93
C LEU A 217 -10.73 -6.35 -10.83
N TYR A 218 -11.67 -5.41 -10.92
CA TYR A 218 -12.82 -5.52 -11.80
C TYR A 218 -12.43 -5.49 -13.27
N LYS A 219 -11.67 -4.47 -13.69
CA LYS A 219 -11.23 -4.25 -15.07
C LYS A 219 -10.49 -5.46 -15.65
N GLY A 220 -9.56 -6.04 -14.87
CA GLY A 220 -8.79 -7.23 -15.26
C GLY A 220 -9.56 -8.55 -15.14
N GLY A 221 -10.75 -8.54 -14.56
CA GLY A 221 -11.57 -9.73 -14.36
C GLY A 221 -11.02 -10.67 -13.29
N SER A 222 -10.37 -10.13 -12.25
CA SER A 222 -10.00 -10.88 -11.07
C SER A 222 -11.22 -11.20 -10.23
N GLY A 223 -11.36 -12.46 -9.79
CA GLY A 223 -12.40 -12.83 -8.83
C GLY A 223 -12.01 -12.42 -7.41
N TYR A 224 -12.89 -11.71 -6.71
CA TYR A 224 -12.64 -11.27 -5.32
C TYR A 224 -12.46 -12.43 -4.34
N GLN A 225 -13.05 -13.60 -4.61
CA GLN A 225 -12.89 -14.81 -3.80
C GLN A 225 -11.42 -15.27 -3.72
N GLY A 226 -10.61 -15.01 -4.74
CA GLY A 226 -9.19 -15.33 -4.77
C GLY A 226 -8.38 -14.57 -3.71
N LEU A 227 -8.85 -13.43 -3.23
CA LEU A 227 -8.18 -12.64 -2.19
C LEU A 227 -8.02 -13.43 -0.87
N ARG A 228 -8.85 -14.43 -0.61
CA ARG A 228 -8.74 -15.32 0.57
C ARG A 228 -7.45 -16.14 0.59
N GLN A 229 -6.78 -16.30 -0.55
CA GLN A 229 -5.51 -17.03 -0.65
C GLN A 229 -4.29 -16.17 -0.31
N LEU A 230 -4.47 -14.86 -0.16
CA LEU A 230 -3.38 -13.95 0.12
C LEU A 230 -3.05 -13.94 1.62
N SER A 231 -1.75 -13.98 1.94
CA SER A 231 -1.29 -13.91 3.32
C SER A 231 -1.43 -12.50 3.90
N ARG A 232 -1.32 -12.40 5.23
CA ARG A 232 -1.33 -11.11 5.95
C ARG A 232 -0.27 -10.11 5.46
N GLN A 233 0.81 -10.60 4.85
CA GLN A 233 1.92 -9.77 4.37
C GLN A 233 1.78 -9.42 2.89
N ALA A 234 0.88 -10.07 2.17
CA ALA A 234 0.78 -9.94 0.73
C ALA A 234 0.25 -8.59 0.27
N VAL A 235 -0.62 -7.93 1.04
CA VAL A 235 -1.25 -6.65 0.64
C VAL A 235 -0.93 -5.58 1.68
N ARG A 236 -0.13 -4.58 1.30
CA ARG A 236 0.26 -3.47 2.17
C ARG A 236 -0.53 -2.19 1.89
N VAL A 237 -0.89 -1.99 0.65
CA VAL A 237 -1.74 -0.89 0.18
C VAL A 237 -2.85 -1.45 -0.68
N MET A 238 -4.05 -0.91 -0.50
CA MET A 238 -5.21 -1.14 -1.34
C MET A 238 -5.72 0.20 -1.86
N HIS A 239 -5.68 0.41 -3.17
CA HIS A 239 -6.29 1.58 -3.77
C HIS A 239 -7.81 1.45 -3.68
N MET A 240 -8.39 2.41 -2.99
CA MET A 240 -9.82 2.49 -2.73
C MET A 240 -10.51 3.41 -3.71
N ASN A 241 -11.46 2.85 -4.36
CA ASN A 241 -12.42 3.51 -5.24
C ASN A 241 -13.68 2.65 -5.30
N ASP A 242 -14.62 3.04 -6.10
CA ASP A 242 -15.77 2.25 -6.52
C ASP A 242 -15.96 2.46 -8.02
N TYR A 243 -16.88 1.75 -8.64
CA TYR A 243 -17.13 1.86 -10.07
C TYR A 243 -18.63 1.66 -10.38
N PRO A 244 -19.17 2.40 -11.38
CA PRO A 244 -20.56 2.22 -11.82
C PRO A 244 -20.73 0.86 -12.55
N ALA A 245 -21.98 0.46 -12.77
CA ALA A 245 -22.36 -0.77 -13.48
C ALA A 245 -22.06 -0.69 -14.99
N ILE A 246 -20.84 -0.33 -15.36
CA ILE A 246 -20.31 -0.32 -16.72
C ILE A 246 -19.58 -1.65 -16.96
N PRO A 247 -19.83 -2.37 -18.07
CA PRO A 247 -19.08 -3.58 -18.39
C PRO A 247 -17.56 -3.34 -18.36
N ARG A 248 -16.81 -4.31 -17.82
CA ARG A 248 -15.35 -4.18 -17.61
C ARG A 248 -14.57 -3.87 -18.88
N GLU A 249 -15.07 -4.28 -20.04
CA GLU A 249 -14.45 -4.02 -21.34
C GLU A 249 -14.48 -2.53 -21.70
N ARG A 250 -15.49 -1.81 -21.23
CA ARG A 250 -15.76 -0.40 -21.57
C ARG A 250 -15.41 0.60 -20.48
N ILE A 251 -15.34 0.14 -19.22
CA ILE A 251 -15.03 1.02 -18.10
C ILE A 251 -13.60 1.55 -18.20
N GLU A 252 -13.41 2.81 -17.84
CA GLU A 252 -12.12 3.52 -17.87
C GLU A 252 -11.79 4.13 -16.50
N ASP A 253 -10.54 4.53 -16.28
CA ASP A 253 -10.07 5.12 -15.02
C ASP A 253 -10.89 6.34 -14.57
N LYS A 254 -11.33 7.17 -15.54
CA LYS A 254 -12.16 8.34 -15.29
C LYS A 254 -13.55 8.02 -14.75
N ASP A 255 -14.01 6.76 -14.89
CA ASP A 255 -15.33 6.31 -14.43
C ASP A 255 -15.30 5.89 -12.95
N ARG A 256 -14.13 5.86 -12.31
CA ARG A 256 -14.02 5.58 -10.88
C ARG A 256 -14.83 6.58 -10.08
N VAL A 257 -15.54 6.09 -9.06
CA VAL A 257 -16.34 6.90 -8.15
C VAL A 257 -15.91 6.71 -6.70
N LEU A 258 -16.41 7.55 -5.82
CA LEU A 258 -16.14 7.45 -4.39
C LEU A 258 -16.68 6.13 -3.80
N PRO A 259 -16.00 5.52 -2.81
CA PRO A 259 -16.47 4.31 -2.17
C PRO A 259 -17.93 4.40 -1.70
N GLY A 260 -18.76 3.43 -2.13
CA GLY A 260 -20.19 3.37 -1.85
C GLY A 260 -21.08 4.12 -2.85
N GLU A 261 -20.52 4.70 -3.91
CA GLU A 261 -21.30 5.32 -4.99
C GLU A 261 -21.42 4.43 -6.24
N GLY A 262 -20.83 3.24 -6.20
CA GLY A 262 -20.83 2.27 -7.29
C GLY A 262 -21.40 0.91 -6.89
N VAL A 263 -20.93 -0.13 -7.58
CA VAL A 263 -21.41 -1.52 -7.43
C VAL A 263 -20.29 -2.47 -6.97
N ALA A 264 -19.12 -1.96 -6.61
CA ALA A 264 -18.03 -2.80 -6.13
C ALA A 264 -18.41 -3.53 -4.82
N PRO A 265 -18.06 -4.80 -4.66
CA PRO A 265 -18.34 -5.55 -3.43
C PRO A 265 -17.35 -5.18 -2.32
N LEU A 266 -17.28 -3.89 -1.95
CA LEU A 266 -16.30 -3.34 -1.01
C LEU A 266 -16.34 -4.06 0.35
N SER A 267 -17.51 -4.42 0.84
CA SER A 267 -17.66 -5.15 2.10
C SER A 267 -16.99 -6.53 2.04
N GLU A 268 -17.14 -7.26 0.93
CA GLU A 268 -16.47 -8.56 0.73
C GLU A 268 -14.95 -8.41 0.66
N VAL A 269 -14.47 -7.45 -0.13
CA VAL A 269 -13.03 -7.18 -0.29
C VAL A 269 -12.39 -6.83 1.05
N LEU A 270 -12.92 -5.84 1.75
CA LEU A 270 -12.36 -5.37 3.01
C LEU A 270 -12.49 -6.41 4.14
N SER A 271 -13.62 -7.12 4.23
CA SER A 271 -13.78 -8.22 5.20
C SER A 271 -12.76 -9.32 4.95
N THR A 272 -12.48 -9.66 3.68
CA THR A 272 -11.47 -10.65 3.33
C THR A 272 -10.06 -10.20 3.73
N LEU A 273 -9.67 -8.97 3.43
CA LEU A 273 -8.36 -8.43 3.85
C LEU A 273 -8.21 -8.42 5.37
N ARG A 274 -9.26 -8.04 6.09
CA ARG A 274 -9.28 -8.07 7.56
C ARG A 274 -9.18 -9.48 8.11
N ALA A 275 -9.93 -10.43 7.56
CA ALA A 275 -9.89 -11.84 7.95
C ALA A 275 -8.50 -12.48 7.69
N ASN A 276 -7.81 -12.06 6.63
CA ASN A 276 -6.44 -12.46 6.35
C ASN A 276 -5.42 -11.83 7.31
N GLY A 277 -5.84 -10.91 8.19
CA GLY A 277 -4.97 -10.19 9.11
C GLY A 277 -4.11 -9.12 8.44
N CYS A 278 -4.48 -8.65 7.24
CA CYS A 278 -3.74 -7.61 6.53
C CYS A 278 -3.86 -6.27 7.24
N ALA A 279 -2.72 -5.72 7.69
CA ALA A 279 -2.63 -4.33 8.16
C ALA A 279 -2.40 -3.42 6.94
N THR A 280 -3.49 -3.07 6.26
CA THR A 280 -3.46 -2.41 4.94
C THR A 280 -3.74 -0.92 5.06
N ALA A 281 -2.97 -0.10 4.32
CA ALA A 281 -3.33 1.28 4.06
C ALA A 281 -4.38 1.32 2.94
N LEU A 282 -5.55 1.85 3.25
CA LEU A 282 -6.61 2.12 2.28
C LEU A 282 -6.34 3.48 1.67
N SER A 283 -5.87 3.51 0.44
CA SER A 283 -5.41 4.73 -0.25
C SER A 283 -6.42 5.11 -1.32
N ILE A 284 -7.07 6.28 -1.17
CA ILE A 284 -8.14 6.70 -2.10
C ILE A 284 -7.57 7.16 -3.43
N GLU A 285 -7.85 6.42 -4.51
CA GLU A 285 -7.37 6.72 -5.85
C GLU A 285 -8.51 6.86 -6.85
N ILE A 286 -8.76 8.09 -7.31
CA ILE A 286 -9.87 8.44 -8.20
C ILE A 286 -9.43 9.50 -9.20
N PHE A 287 -9.79 9.32 -10.47
CA PHE A 287 -9.47 10.21 -11.60
C PHE A 287 -10.71 10.86 -12.22
N ASN A 288 -11.76 11.11 -11.43
CA ASN A 288 -13.07 11.58 -11.93
C ASN A 288 -13.12 13.10 -12.09
N GLU A 289 -13.10 13.57 -13.34
CA GLU A 289 -13.21 14.99 -13.66
C GLU A 289 -14.53 15.63 -13.20
N GLY A 290 -15.59 14.85 -13.07
CA GLY A 290 -16.89 15.34 -12.57
C GLY A 290 -16.76 15.82 -11.12
N TYR A 291 -15.98 15.12 -10.30
CA TYR A 291 -15.73 15.55 -8.93
C TYR A 291 -14.88 16.82 -8.87
N TRP A 292 -13.85 16.95 -9.72
CA TRP A 292 -13.02 18.17 -9.77
C TRP A 292 -13.77 19.41 -10.22
N LYS A 293 -14.84 19.23 -11.03
CA LYS A 293 -15.74 20.32 -11.44
C LYS A 293 -16.79 20.66 -10.37
N LYS A 294 -17.18 19.65 -9.57
CA LYS A 294 -18.29 19.76 -8.61
C LYS A 294 -17.84 20.23 -7.22
N TYR A 295 -16.66 19.86 -6.78
CA TYR A 295 -16.14 20.12 -5.43
C TYR A 295 -14.87 20.92 -5.48
N ASP A 296 -14.57 21.72 -4.45
CA ASP A 296 -13.23 22.21 -4.21
C ASP A 296 -12.33 21.10 -3.64
N ALA A 297 -11.02 21.31 -3.67
CA ALA A 297 -10.03 20.32 -3.24
C ALA A 297 -10.21 19.89 -1.77
N LYS A 298 -10.53 20.83 -0.88
CA LYS A 298 -10.73 20.58 0.56
C LYS A 298 -11.94 19.69 0.80
N THR A 299 -13.05 20.04 0.16
CA THR A 299 -14.31 19.28 0.25
C THR A 299 -14.13 17.86 -0.30
N LEU A 300 -13.50 17.72 -1.48
CA LEU A 300 -13.27 16.40 -2.08
C LEU A 300 -12.33 15.53 -1.22
N THR A 301 -11.29 16.11 -0.65
CA THR A 301 -10.38 15.41 0.28
C THR A 301 -11.12 14.87 1.50
N ALA A 302 -11.94 15.70 2.15
CA ALA A 302 -12.74 15.30 3.31
C ALA A 302 -13.79 14.23 2.97
N LEU A 303 -14.45 14.37 1.82
CA LEU A 303 -15.45 13.42 1.34
C LEU A 303 -14.82 12.05 1.03
N GLY A 304 -13.64 12.02 0.43
CA GLY A 304 -12.90 10.77 0.19
C GLY A 304 -12.66 9.98 1.47
N LEU A 305 -12.18 10.64 2.52
CA LEU A 305 -11.96 10.03 3.83
C LEU A 305 -13.25 9.52 4.46
N GLU A 306 -14.30 10.34 4.43
CA GLU A 306 -15.63 9.98 4.96
C GLU A 306 -16.15 8.70 4.30
N ARG A 307 -16.07 8.60 2.97
CA ARG A 307 -16.54 7.44 2.21
C ARG A 307 -15.75 6.17 2.52
N MET A 308 -14.43 6.25 2.63
CA MET A 308 -13.62 5.10 3.07
C MET A 308 -13.98 4.65 4.48
N ARG A 309 -14.13 5.59 5.42
CA ARG A 309 -14.54 5.27 6.81
C ARG A 309 -15.91 4.59 6.86
N ARG A 310 -16.87 5.04 6.06
CA ARG A 310 -18.20 4.40 5.94
C ARG A 310 -18.09 2.98 5.40
N ALA A 311 -17.27 2.75 4.36
CA ALA A 311 -17.06 1.42 3.80
C ALA A 311 -16.50 0.44 4.85
N VAL A 312 -15.58 0.89 5.70
CA VAL A 312 -15.00 0.09 6.79
C VAL A 312 -15.99 -0.10 7.94
N ALA A 313 -16.75 0.93 8.33
CA ALA A 313 -17.73 0.84 9.41
C ALA A 313 -18.88 -0.13 9.09
N GLY A 314 -19.17 -0.34 7.81
CA GLY A 314 -20.18 -1.31 7.35
C GLY A 314 -19.73 -2.77 7.39
N LEU A 315 -18.49 -3.07 7.79
CA LEU A 315 -17.98 -4.44 7.87
C LEU A 315 -18.55 -5.16 9.09
N ARG A 316 -19.08 -6.35 8.85
CA ARG A 316 -19.58 -7.27 9.89
C ARG A 316 -18.53 -8.27 10.33
#